data_394cb9cdb9f8631dd9674a02ba118ac1
#
_entry.id   394cb9cdb9f8631dd9674a02ba118ac1
#
_cell.length_a   1.000
_cell.length_b   1.000
_cell.length_c   1.000
_cell.angle_alpha   90.00
_cell.angle_beta   90.00
_cell.angle_gamma   90.00
#
_symmetry.space_group_name_H-M   'P 1'
#
loop_
_entity.id
_entity.type
_entity.pdbx_description
1 polymer ?
#
loop_
_entity_poly.entity_id
_entity_poly.type
_entity_poly.pdbx_seq_one_letter_code
_entity_poly.pdbx_strand_id
1 'polypeptide(L)'
;MYKRQSIVERKKTFKGPALPGKLSDCNSEDLNETELFLVEGDSAGGSAKQARERSFQAIMPLRGKILNTWDLESQEIIKSQEIKNLSTAIGVLPGSSDITSLRYGKICILADADSDGLHIATLLCALFLRHFKSLVNEGRIFIAMPPLFRIDCGKEVLYALDEKHKDNVVKEFKAKKGKPKINIQRFKGLGEMN
;
A
#
# COMPACT_ATOMS: atom_id res chain seq x y z
N MET A 1 -10.51 43.36 -2.66
CA MET A 1 -9.79 42.16 -2.15
C MET A 1 -10.85 41.07 -1.88
N TYR A 2 -11.18 40.25 -2.90
CA TYR A 2 -12.20 39.21 -2.81
C TYR A 2 -11.58 37.94 -2.26
N LYS A 3 -12.00 37.51 -1.06
CA LYS A 3 -11.68 36.20 -0.49
C LYS A 3 -12.36 35.12 -1.35
N ARG A 4 -11.57 34.30 -2.06
CA ARG A 4 -12.05 33.07 -2.67
C ARG A 4 -12.47 32.14 -1.52
N GLN A 5 -13.77 31.97 -1.35
CA GLN A 5 -14.33 30.88 -0.54
C GLN A 5 -14.03 29.58 -1.32
N SER A 6 -13.21 28.71 -0.74
CA SER A 6 -13.05 27.35 -1.22
C SER A 6 -14.40 26.63 -1.05
N ILE A 7 -14.99 26.22 -2.15
CA ILE A 7 -16.18 25.37 -2.16
C ILE A 7 -15.74 24.04 -1.56
N VAL A 8 -16.16 23.76 -0.34
CA VAL A 8 -16.02 22.43 0.27
C VAL A 8 -17.07 21.54 -0.38
N GLU A 9 -16.65 20.74 -1.37
CA GLU A 9 -17.51 19.71 -1.93
C GLU A 9 -17.95 18.77 -0.81
N ARG A 10 -19.26 18.71 -0.57
CA ARG A 10 -19.84 17.76 0.38
C ARG A 10 -19.64 16.37 -0.18
N LYS A 11 -18.89 15.51 0.52
CA LYS A 11 -18.76 14.07 0.21
C LYS A 11 -20.16 13.50 -0.01
N LYS A 12 -20.39 12.86 -1.16
CA LYS A 12 -21.60 12.06 -1.38
C LYS A 12 -21.66 11.00 -0.30
N THR A 13 -22.80 10.86 0.35
CA THR A 13 -23.01 9.87 1.41
C THR A 13 -22.93 8.48 0.78
N PHE A 14 -21.91 7.71 1.12
CA PHE A 14 -21.77 6.32 0.69
C PHE A 14 -22.99 5.52 1.15
N LYS A 15 -23.74 4.92 0.21
CA LYS A 15 -24.96 4.12 0.46
C LYS A 15 -24.65 2.64 0.81
N GLY A 16 -23.43 2.33 1.23
CA GLY A 16 -22.99 0.98 1.58
C GLY A 16 -22.85 0.78 3.11
N PRO A 17 -22.35 -0.38 3.55
CA PRO A 17 -22.04 -0.64 4.95
C PRO A 17 -21.00 0.37 5.45
N ALA A 18 -21.06 0.71 6.75
CA ALA A 18 -20.14 1.67 7.36
C ALA A 18 -18.68 1.30 7.09
N LEU A 19 -17.89 2.26 6.60
CA LEU A 19 -16.49 2.05 6.30
C LEU A 19 -15.69 1.76 7.58
N PRO A 20 -14.64 0.91 7.50
CA PRO A 20 -13.80 0.62 8.66
C PRO A 20 -13.20 1.89 9.26
N GLY A 21 -13.28 2.06 10.59
CA GLY A 21 -12.78 3.26 11.27
C GLY A 21 -11.27 3.48 11.11
N LYS A 22 -10.50 2.41 10.79
CA LYS A 22 -9.07 2.49 10.51
C LYS A 22 -8.73 2.93 9.08
N LEU A 23 -9.70 2.94 8.16
CA LEU A 23 -9.51 3.41 6.79
C LEU A 23 -9.34 4.94 6.79
N SER A 24 -8.24 5.39 6.24
CA SER A 24 -8.03 6.80 5.90
C SER A 24 -8.30 7.00 4.42
N ASP A 25 -9.54 7.33 4.08
CA ASP A 25 -10.05 7.42 2.71
C ASP A 25 -9.47 8.61 1.93
N CYS A 26 -9.51 8.55 0.60
CA CYS A 26 -9.19 9.65 -0.30
C CYS A 26 -10.44 10.46 -0.70
N ASN A 27 -10.24 11.57 -1.41
CA ASN A 27 -11.33 12.45 -1.81
C ASN A 27 -11.97 12.03 -3.15
N SER A 28 -11.14 11.54 -4.09
CA SER A 28 -11.59 11.12 -5.41
C SER A 28 -12.35 9.79 -5.37
N GLU A 29 -13.29 9.63 -6.30
CA GLU A 29 -14.02 8.40 -6.59
C GLU A 29 -13.66 7.85 -8.00
N ASP A 30 -12.72 8.50 -8.71
CA ASP A 30 -12.31 8.06 -10.05
C ASP A 30 -11.37 6.85 -9.95
N LEU A 31 -11.83 5.71 -10.47
CA LEU A 31 -11.03 4.47 -10.49
C LEU A 31 -9.77 4.56 -11.36
N ASN A 32 -9.63 5.56 -12.24
CA ASN A 32 -8.42 5.72 -13.03
C ASN A 32 -7.24 6.24 -12.20
N GLU A 33 -7.50 6.93 -11.10
CA GLU A 33 -6.47 7.54 -10.27
C GLU A 33 -6.41 7.00 -8.84
N THR A 34 -7.53 6.49 -8.30
CA THR A 34 -7.62 6.11 -6.89
C THR A 34 -6.77 4.89 -6.54
N GLU A 35 -6.08 4.97 -5.40
CA GLU A 35 -5.16 3.95 -4.90
C GLU A 35 -5.46 3.66 -3.42
N LEU A 36 -5.61 2.37 -3.08
CA LEU A 36 -5.70 1.91 -1.68
C LEU A 36 -4.40 1.21 -1.29
N PHE A 37 -3.69 1.74 -0.31
CA PHE A 37 -2.51 1.10 0.26
C PHE A 37 -2.89 0.28 1.49
N LEU A 38 -2.65 -1.02 1.43
CA LEU A 38 -2.74 -1.95 2.56
C LEU A 38 -1.37 -1.98 3.24
N VAL A 39 -1.28 -1.41 4.44
CA VAL A 39 0.00 -1.16 5.11
C VAL A 39 0.12 -2.03 6.36
N GLU A 40 1.29 -2.59 6.61
CA GLU A 40 1.57 -3.38 7.79
C GLU A 40 1.61 -2.51 9.06
N GLY A 41 0.67 -2.77 9.97
CA GLY A 41 0.64 -2.17 11.31
C GLY A 41 0.23 -0.70 11.38
N ASP A 42 -0.09 -0.26 12.58
CA ASP A 42 -0.57 1.10 12.83
C ASP A 42 0.57 2.14 12.73
N SER A 43 1.82 1.76 13.03
CA SER A 43 2.99 2.65 12.97
C SER A 43 3.30 3.07 11.53
N ALA A 44 3.51 2.09 10.64
CA ALA A 44 3.73 2.36 9.22
C ALA A 44 2.49 2.99 8.57
N GLY A 45 1.28 2.58 9.00
CA GLY A 45 0.03 3.21 8.61
C GLY A 45 -0.05 4.69 8.97
N GLY A 46 0.49 5.09 10.12
CA GLY A 46 0.60 6.50 10.55
C GLY A 46 1.51 7.31 9.64
N SER A 47 2.70 6.80 9.33
CA SER A 47 3.66 7.43 8.42
C SER A 47 3.10 7.53 6.99
N ALA A 48 2.53 6.45 6.46
CA ALA A 48 1.89 6.43 5.15
C ALA A 48 0.72 7.43 5.05
N LYS A 49 -0.08 7.55 6.12
CA LYS A 49 -1.18 8.53 6.18
C LYS A 49 -0.70 9.98 6.11
N GLN A 50 0.48 10.27 6.70
CA GLN A 50 1.07 11.61 6.62
C GLN A 50 1.66 11.91 5.25
N ALA A 51 2.31 10.92 4.62
CA ALA A 51 3.01 11.06 3.35
C ALA A 51 2.09 11.00 2.11
N ARG A 52 0.87 10.45 2.23
CA ARG A 52 -0.03 10.21 1.09
C ARG A 52 -0.52 11.48 0.41
N GLU A 53 -0.84 11.37 -0.86
CA GLU A 53 -1.65 12.37 -1.56
C GLU A 53 -3.14 12.12 -1.26
N ARG A 54 -3.74 13.00 -0.47
CA ARG A 54 -5.13 12.83 0.04
C ARG A 54 -6.21 12.89 -1.04
N SER A 55 -5.89 13.48 -2.18
CA SER A 55 -6.83 13.60 -3.30
C SER A 55 -7.24 12.23 -3.82
N PHE A 56 -6.29 11.30 -3.99
CA PHE A 56 -6.54 9.99 -4.61
C PHE A 56 -5.95 8.77 -3.88
N GLN A 57 -5.14 8.97 -2.82
CA GLN A 57 -4.55 7.86 -2.07
C GLN A 57 -5.25 7.62 -0.75
N ALA A 58 -5.71 6.39 -0.54
CA ALA A 58 -6.28 5.89 0.71
C ALA A 58 -5.31 4.94 1.42
N ILE A 59 -5.33 4.94 2.76
CA ILE A 59 -4.49 4.08 3.58
C ILE A 59 -5.36 3.23 4.50
N MET A 60 -5.10 1.93 4.51
CA MET A 60 -5.71 0.98 5.43
C MET A 60 -4.63 0.17 6.15
N PRO A 61 -4.33 0.47 7.42
CA PRO A 61 -3.42 -0.35 8.21
C PRO A 61 -4.05 -1.69 8.54
N LEU A 62 -3.26 -2.75 8.44
CA LEU A 62 -3.63 -4.12 8.82
C LEU A 62 -3.08 -4.42 10.21
N ARG A 63 -3.87 -5.06 11.07
CA ARG A 63 -3.43 -5.47 12.40
C ARG A 63 -2.84 -6.86 12.38
N GLY A 64 -1.51 -6.91 12.25
CA GLY A 64 -0.77 -8.17 12.23
C GLY A 64 -1.03 -9.03 10.98
N LYS A 65 -0.68 -10.30 11.10
CA LYS A 65 -0.87 -11.28 10.03
C LYS A 65 -2.34 -11.63 9.88
N ILE A 66 -2.86 -11.52 8.65
CA ILE A 66 -4.23 -11.96 8.36
C ILE A 66 -4.31 -13.49 8.40
N LEU A 67 -5.54 -14.00 8.49
CA LEU A 67 -5.82 -15.42 8.38
C LEU A 67 -5.27 -15.99 7.08
N ASN A 68 -4.63 -17.18 7.14
CA ASN A 68 -4.34 -17.93 5.91
C ASN A 68 -5.66 -18.45 5.33
N THR A 69 -6.00 -17.97 4.14
CA THR A 69 -7.30 -18.22 3.52
C THR A 69 -7.23 -19.24 2.38
N TRP A 70 -6.05 -19.82 2.11
CA TRP A 70 -5.85 -20.63 0.90
C TRP A 70 -6.79 -21.83 0.81
N ASP A 71 -6.97 -22.54 1.93
CA ASP A 71 -7.80 -23.76 2.00
C ASP A 71 -9.23 -23.51 2.50
N LEU A 72 -9.62 -22.24 2.69
CA LEU A 72 -10.93 -21.87 3.20
C LEU A 72 -11.88 -21.43 2.08
N GLU A 73 -13.18 -21.58 2.32
CA GLU A 73 -14.20 -21.06 1.40
C GLU A 73 -14.49 -19.57 1.66
N SER A 74 -14.95 -18.86 0.60
CA SER A 74 -15.20 -17.41 0.68
C SER A 74 -16.24 -17.02 1.74
N GLN A 75 -17.18 -17.90 2.05
CA GLN A 75 -18.19 -17.68 3.09
C GLN A 75 -17.61 -17.82 4.51
N GLU A 76 -16.53 -18.57 4.67
CA GLU A 76 -15.87 -18.77 5.96
C GLU A 76 -14.95 -17.59 6.31
N ILE A 77 -14.18 -17.12 5.34
CA ILE A 77 -13.21 -16.06 5.57
C ILE A 77 -13.84 -14.72 5.95
N ILE A 78 -15.08 -14.46 5.53
CA ILE A 78 -15.81 -13.23 5.88
C ILE A 78 -16.16 -13.14 7.37
N LYS A 79 -16.03 -14.23 8.13
CA LYS A 79 -16.16 -14.24 9.58
C LYS A 79 -14.98 -13.53 10.25
N SER A 80 -13.82 -13.47 9.59
CA SER A 80 -12.68 -12.67 10.04
C SER A 80 -13.00 -11.18 9.92
N GLN A 81 -12.93 -10.47 11.04
CA GLN A 81 -13.22 -9.03 11.08
C GLN A 81 -12.25 -8.25 10.17
N GLU A 82 -10.99 -8.70 10.06
CA GLU A 82 -9.97 -8.07 9.22
C GLU A 82 -10.33 -8.20 7.74
N ILE A 83 -10.74 -9.39 7.29
CA ILE A 83 -11.16 -9.64 5.90
C ILE A 83 -12.47 -8.92 5.60
N LYS A 84 -13.40 -8.90 6.56
CA LYS A 84 -14.65 -8.12 6.41
C LYS A 84 -14.36 -6.63 6.24
N ASN A 85 -13.48 -6.07 7.04
CA ASN A 85 -13.06 -4.67 6.93
C ASN A 85 -12.40 -4.39 5.57
N LEU A 86 -11.51 -5.29 5.12
CA LEU A 86 -10.83 -5.18 3.83
C LEU A 86 -11.84 -5.21 2.67
N SER A 87 -12.75 -6.19 2.67
CA SER A 87 -13.82 -6.33 1.68
C SER A 87 -14.72 -5.07 1.62
N THR A 88 -15.11 -4.55 2.79
CA THR A 88 -15.90 -3.32 2.90
C THR A 88 -15.13 -2.10 2.38
N ALA A 89 -13.84 -1.97 2.70
CA ALA A 89 -13.01 -0.89 2.21
C ALA A 89 -12.85 -0.92 0.68
N ILE A 90 -12.62 -2.10 0.11
CA ILE A 90 -12.48 -2.30 -1.34
C ILE A 90 -13.82 -2.13 -2.07
N GLY A 91 -14.94 -2.51 -1.43
CA GLY A 91 -16.28 -2.51 -2.04
C GLY A 91 -16.62 -3.78 -2.81
N VAL A 92 -15.84 -4.86 -2.65
CA VAL A 92 -16.04 -6.15 -3.34
C VAL A 92 -16.08 -7.28 -2.33
N LEU A 93 -17.02 -8.21 -2.47
CA LEU A 93 -17.14 -9.38 -1.59
C LEU A 93 -16.21 -10.52 -2.05
N PRO A 94 -15.63 -11.29 -1.11
CA PRO A 94 -14.87 -12.48 -1.45
C PRO A 94 -15.70 -13.47 -2.28
N GLY A 95 -15.11 -14.00 -3.34
CA GLY A 95 -15.77 -14.93 -4.28
C GLY A 95 -16.66 -14.27 -5.33
N SER A 96 -16.88 -12.94 -5.25
CA SER A 96 -17.70 -12.23 -6.23
C SER A 96 -16.96 -12.01 -7.56
N SER A 97 -17.68 -12.18 -8.67
CA SER A 97 -17.26 -11.71 -9.99
C SER A 97 -17.69 -10.26 -10.26
N ASP A 98 -18.65 -9.75 -9.50
CA ASP A 98 -19.13 -8.39 -9.61
C ASP A 98 -18.21 -7.41 -8.88
N ILE A 99 -17.64 -6.47 -9.62
CA ILE A 99 -16.77 -5.41 -9.14
C ILE A 99 -17.35 -4.00 -9.37
N THR A 100 -18.64 -3.89 -9.67
CA THR A 100 -19.29 -2.61 -9.95
C THR A 100 -19.24 -1.63 -8.76
N SER A 101 -19.11 -2.18 -7.53
CA SER A 101 -18.97 -1.40 -6.30
C SER A 101 -17.51 -1.14 -5.89
N LEU A 102 -16.55 -1.46 -6.78
CA LEU A 102 -15.11 -1.21 -6.53
C LEU A 102 -14.86 0.26 -6.23
N ARG A 103 -14.09 0.53 -5.17
CA ARG A 103 -13.86 1.90 -4.67
C ARG A 103 -12.51 2.48 -5.08
N TYR A 104 -11.55 1.63 -5.41
CA TYR A 104 -10.19 2.04 -5.77
C TYR A 104 -9.72 1.32 -7.01
N GLY A 105 -9.14 2.08 -7.94
CA GLY A 105 -8.62 1.52 -9.19
C GLY A 105 -7.38 0.66 -9.00
N LYS A 106 -6.58 0.95 -7.96
CA LYS A 106 -5.40 0.17 -7.60
C LYS A 106 -5.45 -0.20 -6.11
N ILE A 107 -5.08 -1.43 -5.79
CA ILE A 107 -4.92 -1.94 -4.43
C ILE A 107 -3.45 -2.35 -4.28
N CYS A 108 -2.71 -1.61 -3.48
CA CYS A 108 -1.27 -1.75 -3.32
C CYS A 108 -0.95 -2.39 -1.97
N ILE A 109 -0.32 -3.56 -1.97
CA ILE A 109 0.21 -4.20 -0.76
C ILE A 109 1.55 -3.54 -0.45
N LEU A 110 1.67 -2.89 0.70
CA LEU A 110 2.86 -2.20 1.17
C LEU A 110 3.27 -2.77 2.53
N ALA A 111 4.19 -3.71 2.52
CA ALA A 111 4.74 -4.38 3.70
C ALA A 111 6.23 -4.06 3.85
N ASP A 112 6.76 -4.21 5.07
CA ASP A 112 8.17 -4.05 5.36
C ASP A 112 9.01 -5.07 4.56
N ALA A 113 10.25 -4.70 4.23
CA ALA A 113 11.15 -5.56 3.46
C ALA A 113 11.88 -6.60 4.34
N ASP A 114 11.21 -7.11 5.37
CA ASP A 114 11.71 -8.15 6.26
C ASP A 114 10.91 -9.46 6.12
N SER A 115 11.22 -10.46 6.95
CA SER A 115 10.57 -11.78 6.91
C SER A 115 9.08 -11.72 7.27
N ASP A 116 8.69 -10.84 8.20
CA ASP A 116 7.31 -10.68 8.63
C ASP A 116 6.47 -9.97 7.57
N GLY A 117 7.01 -8.89 6.99
CA GLY A 117 6.37 -8.19 5.89
C GLY A 117 6.20 -9.07 4.63
N LEU A 118 7.20 -9.88 4.27
CA LEU A 118 7.09 -10.87 3.20
C LEU A 118 5.99 -11.90 3.49
N HIS A 119 5.85 -12.34 4.73
CA HIS A 119 4.79 -13.26 5.13
C HIS A 119 3.41 -12.60 5.00
N ILE A 120 3.25 -11.37 5.47
CA ILE A 120 1.99 -10.60 5.34
C ILE A 120 1.64 -10.40 3.86
N ALA A 121 2.60 -9.99 3.04
CA ALA A 121 2.40 -9.84 1.59
C ALA A 121 1.96 -11.16 0.94
N THR A 122 2.57 -12.29 1.33
CA THR A 122 2.20 -13.63 0.82
C THR A 122 0.77 -13.99 1.21
N LEU A 123 0.35 -13.76 2.46
CA LEU A 123 -1.01 -14.02 2.90
C LEU A 123 -2.04 -13.15 2.17
N LEU A 124 -1.73 -11.88 1.91
CA LEU A 124 -2.57 -11.00 1.13
C LEU A 124 -2.65 -11.44 -0.34
N CYS A 125 -1.53 -11.84 -0.94
CA CYS A 125 -1.52 -12.40 -2.29
C CYS A 125 -2.39 -13.67 -2.38
N ALA A 126 -2.28 -14.58 -1.41
CA ALA A 126 -3.12 -15.77 -1.32
C ALA A 126 -4.61 -15.42 -1.23
N LEU A 127 -4.96 -14.44 -0.38
CA LEU A 127 -6.32 -13.92 -0.26
C LEU A 127 -6.85 -13.39 -1.60
N PHE A 128 -6.11 -12.53 -2.28
CA PHE A 128 -6.56 -11.94 -3.54
C PHE A 128 -6.64 -12.98 -4.66
N LEU A 129 -5.64 -13.83 -4.81
CA LEU A 129 -5.61 -14.89 -5.84
C LEU A 129 -6.75 -15.90 -5.68
N ARG A 130 -7.08 -16.27 -4.45
CA ARG A 130 -8.11 -17.27 -4.16
C ARG A 130 -9.52 -16.69 -4.15
N HIS A 131 -9.72 -15.52 -3.51
CA HIS A 131 -11.04 -15.01 -3.16
C HIS A 131 -11.45 -13.71 -3.87
N PHE A 132 -10.53 -13.02 -4.55
CA PHE A 132 -10.81 -11.80 -5.32
C PHE A 132 -10.26 -11.90 -6.75
N LYS A 133 -10.53 -13.04 -7.39
CA LYS A 133 -10.00 -13.35 -8.73
C LYS A 133 -10.34 -12.29 -9.78
N SER A 134 -11.52 -11.69 -9.71
CA SER A 134 -11.93 -10.60 -10.60
C SER A 134 -10.98 -9.41 -10.52
N LEU A 135 -10.55 -8.99 -9.31
CA LEU A 135 -9.61 -7.89 -9.14
C LEU A 135 -8.21 -8.23 -9.68
N VAL A 136 -7.77 -9.49 -9.52
CA VAL A 136 -6.49 -9.95 -10.07
C VAL A 136 -6.53 -9.98 -11.59
N ASN A 137 -7.60 -10.52 -12.18
CA ASN A 137 -7.77 -10.60 -13.64
C ASN A 137 -7.85 -9.22 -14.30
N GLU A 138 -8.44 -8.24 -13.61
CA GLU A 138 -8.50 -6.83 -14.03
C GLU A 138 -7.18 -6.06 -13.80
N GLY A 139 -6.15 -6.72 -13.26
CA GLY A 139 -4.85 -6.07 -12.99
C GLY A 139 -4.92 -4.98 -11.92
N ARG A 140 -5.80 -5.12 -10.92
CA ARG A 140 -6.02 -4.12 -9.85
C ARG A 140 -5.12 -4.30 -8.63
N ILE A 141 -4.41 -5.43 -8.52
CA ILE A 141 -3.59 -5.78 -7.35
C ILE A 141 -2.12 -5.53 -7.66
N PHE A 142 -1.47 -4.76 -6.80
CA PHE A 142 -0.06 -4.38 -6.90
C PHE A 142 0.67 -4.72 -5.61
N ILE A 143 1.95 -5.06 -5.75
CA ILE A 143 2.87 -5.25 -4.61
C ILE A 143 3.90 -4.13 -4.69
N ALA A 144 3.93 -3.28 -3.67
CA ALA A 144 4.95 -2.26 -3.56
C ALA A 144 6.27 -2.90 -3.11
N MET A 145 7.36 -2.49 -3.74
CA MET A 145 8.72 -2.94 -3.43
C MET A 145 9.49 -1.77 -2.77
N PRO A 146 9.39 -1.60 -1.44
CA PRO A 146 10.13 -0.54 -0.76
C PRO A 146 11.63 -0.76 -0.87
N PRO A 147 12.44 0.31 -1.04
CA PRO A 147 13.88 0.16 -1.07
C PRO A 147 14.42 -0.24 0.30
N LEU A 148 15.45 -1.10 0.32
CA LEU A 148 16.18 -1.47 1.54
C LEU A 148 17.25 -0.45 1.94
N PHE A 149 17.77 0.29 0.96
CA PHE A 149 18.89 1.20 1.20
C PHE A 149 18.64 2.57 0.58
N ARG A 150 19.03 3.60 1.33
CA ARG A 150 19.29 4.96 0.84
C ARG A 150 20.79 5.14 0.73
N ILE A 151 21.25 5.69 -0.40
CA ILE A 151 22.65 5.89 -0.73
C ILE A 151 22.83 7.35 -1.06
N ASP A 152 23.47 8.11 -0.17
CA ASP A 152 23.79 9.52 -0.39
C ASP A 152 25.18 9.60 -1.02
N CYS A 153 25.28 10.09 -2.25
CA CYS A 153 26.51 10.24 -3.02
C CYS A 153 26.77 11.72 -3.34
N GLY A 154 27.42 12.44 -2.45
CA GLY A 154 27.59 13.87 -2.57
C GLY A 154 26.25 14.62 -2.48
N LYS A 155 25.74 15.13 -3.61
CA LYS A 155 24.43 15.79 -3.71
C LYS A 155 23.31 14.90 -4.24
N GLU A 156 23.65 13.72 -4.73
CA GLU A 156 22.68 12.75 -5.29
C GLU A 156 22.19 11.80 -4.20
N VAL A 157 20.90 11.54 -4.17
CA VAL A 157 20.27 10.53 -3.30
C VAL A 157 19.71 9.44 -4.18
N LEU A 158 20.15 8.20 -3.94
CA LEU A 158 19.73 7.01 -4.66
C LEU A 158 19.13 6.00 -3.71
N TYR A 159 18.31 5.12 -4.25
CA TYR A 159 17.68 4.04 -3.49
C TYR A 159 18.01 2.69 -4.12
N ALA A 160 18.25 1.67 -3.30
CA ALA A 160 18.49 0.32 -3.75
C ALA A 160 17.52 -0.65 -3.09
N LEU A 161 16.98 -1.57 -3.89
CA LEU A 161 15.99 -2.55 -3.44
C LEU A 161 16.60 -3.70 -2.64
N ASP A 162 17.87 -4.03 -2.92
CA ASP A 162 18.57 -5.15 -2.30
C ASP A 162 20.10 -4.87 -2.21
N GLU A 163 20.82 -5.80 -1.59
CA GLU A 163 22.29 -5.72 -1.43
C GLU A 163 23.02 -5.66 -2.77
N LYS A 164 22.59 -6.46 -3.75
CA LYS A 164 23.23 -6.52 -5.07
C LYS A 164 23.07 -5.18 -5.83
N HIS A 165 21.88 -4.61 -5.78
CA HIS A 165 21.60 -3.29 -6.36
C HIS A 165 22.45 -2.22 -5.67
N LYS A 166 22.50 -2.21 -4.33
CA LYS A 166 23.35 -1.32 -3.53
C LYS A 166 24.81 -1.41 -3.96
N ASP A 167 25.35 -2.63 -4.07
CA ASP A 167 26.76 -2.83 -4.42
C ASP A 167 27.08 -2.34 -5.84
N ASN A 168 26.15 -2.51 -6.78
CA ASN A 168 26.30 -1.98 -8.14
C ASN A 168 26.36 -0.46 -8.16
N VAL A 169 25.40 0.20 -7.48
CA VAL A 169 25.37 1.66 -7.33
C VAL A 169 26.68 2.18 -6.72
N VAL A 170 27.14 1.56 -5.64
CA VAL A 170 28.40 1.93 -4.97
C VAL A 170 29.60 1.77 -5.88
N LYS A 171 29.68 0.69 -6.67
CA LYS A 171 30.76 0.47 -7.65
C LYS A 171 30.79 1.57 -8.72
N GLU A 172 29.61 1.90 -9.28
CA GLU A 172 29.49 2.97 -10.30
C GLU A 172 29.98 4.32 -9.77
N PHE A 173 29.59 4.68 -8.52
CA PHE A 173 30.02 5.95 -7.93
C PHE A 173 31.50 5.98 -7.56
N LYS A 174 32.07 4.86 -7.11
CA LYS A 174 33.53 4.75 -6.86
C LYS A 174 34.38 4.87 -8.13
N ALA A 175 33.82 4.52 -9.28
CA ALA A 175 34.48 4.66 -10.58
C ALA A 175 34.45 6.11 -11.12
N LYS A 176 33.58 6.97 -10.63
CA LYS A 176 33.49 8.39 -11.04
C LYS A 176 34.71 9.16 -10.55
N LYS A 177 35.25 10.07 -11.42
CA LYS A 177 36.32 10.98 -11.02
C LYS A 177 35.84 11.89 -9.89
N GLY A 178 36.65 12.01 -8.83
CA GLY A 178 36.34 12.88 -7.68
C GLY A 178 35.95 12.15 -6.41
N LYS A 179 35.77 10.83 -6.43
CA LYS A 179 35.46 9.96 -5.28
C LYS A 179 34.48 10.64 -4.27
N PRO A 180 33.21 10.86 -4.62
CA PRO A 180 32.26 11.51 -3.72
C PRO A 180 32.15 10.71 -2.43
N LYS A 181 31.93 11.39 -1.31
CA LYS A 181 31.64 10.73 -0.04
C LYS A 181 30.31 9.97 -0.20
N ILE A 182 30.36 8.66 0.06
CA ILE A 182 29.19 7.79 0.01
C ILE A 182 28.74 7.50 1.44
N ASN A 183 27.50 7.78 1.74
CA ASN A 183 26.84 7.37 2.97
C ASN A 183 25.70 6.40 2.66
N ILE A 184 25.61 5.29 3.38
CA ILE A 184 24.61 4.25 3.15
C ILE A 184 23.81 4.09 4.42
N GLN A 185 22.49 4.25 4.29
CA GLN A 185 21.52 3.98 5.35
C GLN A 185 20.69 2.78 4.94
N ARG A 186 20.56 1.79 5.83
CA ARG A 186 19.65 0.67 5.66
C ARG A 186 18.35 0.99 6.38
N PHE A 187 17.21 0.83 5.70
CA PHE A 187 15.89 0.89 6.31
C PHE A 187 15.56 -0.44 6.98
N LYS A 188 15.03 -0.40 8.18
CA LYS A 188 14.53 -1.57 8.92
C LYS A 188 13.03 -1.79 8.72
N GLY A 189 12.31 -0.74 8.31
CA GLY A 189 10.89 -0.77 8.02
C GLY A 189 10.39 0.52 7.41
N LEU A 190 9.15 0.53 6.97
CA LEU A 190 8.48 1.67 6.31
C LEU A 190 8.46 2.95 7.16
N GLY A 191 8.44 2.79 8.49
CA GLY A 191 8.46 3.93 9.42
C GLY A 191 9.78 4.72 9.46
N GLU A 192 10.86 4.16 8.91
CA GLU A 192 12.19 4.81 8.84
C GLU A 192 12.44 5.52 7.50
N MET A 193 11.50 5.43 6.57
CA MET A 193 11.60 6.00 5.23
C MET A 193 11.07 7.44 5.23
N ASN A 194 11.87 8.38 5.74
CA ASN A 194 11.58 9.82 5.73
C ASN A 194 12.44 10.54 4.69
#